data_0220d5295e3810ef207b14938d6c3d8d
#
_entry.id   0220d5295e3810ef207b14938d6c3d8d
#
_cell.length_a   1.000
_cell.length_b   1.000
_cell.length_c   1.000
_cell.angle_alpha   90.00
_cell.angle_beta   90.00
_cell.angle_gamma   90.00
#
_symmetry.space_group_name_H-M   'P 1'
#
loop_
_entity.id
_entity.type
_entity.pdbx_description
1 polymer ?
#
loop_
_entity_poly.entity_id
_entity_poly.type
_entity_poly.pdbx_seq_one_letter_code
_entity_poly.pdbx_strand_id
1 'polypeptide(L)'
;MEPVDSIDYLLDAEAPGRLELVRRFANTLDEEHGREVLHSPAQLRTLLLELGLIGRGVRVTGDDLARAHELRDTLRHLALANNGIATDVALEATLTVRVDDRDAVLEPSERDVAGAFADLVGIVYTAMADGSWTRLKACRRDVCHWLFYDRSRNRSAVWCQMSVCGNRTKTRAYRARRG
;
A
#
# COMPACT_ATOMS: atom_id res chain seq x y z
N MET A 1 -0.60 26.87 -3.17
CA MET A 1 -0.78 25.45 -2.76
C MET A 1 0.13 24.68 -3.73
N GLU A 2 1.35 24.41 -3.30
CA GLU A 2 2.29 23.66 -4.13
C GLU A 2 1.75 22.24 -4.29
N PRO A 3 1.87 21.64 -5.49
CA PRO A 3 1.52 20.25 -5.67
C PRO A 3 2.38 19.46 -4.68
N VAL A 4 1.77 18.49 -4.00
CA VAL A 4 2.50 17.48 -3.25
C VAL A 4 3.53 16.94 -4.22
N ASP A 5 4.81 17.27 -4.00
CA ASP A 5 5.89 16.82 -4.86
C ASP A 5 5.75 15.32 -5.01
N SER A 6 5.22 14.96 -6.15
CA SER A 6 4.92 13.59 -6.52
C SER A 6 6.21 12.79 -6.34
N ILE A 7 6.13 11.78 -5.50
CA ILE A 7 7.09 10.67 -5.49
C ILE A 7 6.87 9.90 -6.81
N ASP A 8 6.92 10.63 -7.89
CA ASP A 8 6.42 10.26 -9.23
C ASP A 8 7.45 9.48 -10.06
N TYR A 9 8.65 9.24 -9.49
CA TYR A 9 9.71 8.53 -10.22
C TYR A 9 9.60 6.99 -10.15
N LEU A 10 8.45 6.46 -9.68
CA LEU A 10 8.18 5.00 -9.61
C LEU A 10 6.93 4.60 -10.42
N LEU A 11 6.64 5.33 -11.48
CA LEU A 11 5.46 5.11 -12.36
C LEU A 11 5.43 3.72 -13.02
N ASP A 12 6.56 3.03 -13.15
CA ASP A 12 6.61 1.71 -13.80
C ASP A 12 6.05 0.55 -12.95
N ALA A 13 5.61 0.82 -11.73
CA ALA A 13 5.23 -0.20 -10.76
C ALA A 13 3.77 -0.11 -10.28
N GLU A 14 2.90 0.54 -11.05
CA GLU A 14 1.47 0.64 -10.75
C GLU A 14 0.81 -0.73 -10.70
N ALA A 15 -0.08 -0.92 -9.72
CA ALA A 15 -0.89 -2.12 -9.62
C ALA A 15 -2.14 -2.02 -10.53
N PRO A 16 -2.71 -3.15 -11.00
CA PRO A 16 -3.91 -3.11 -11.82
C PRO A 16 -5.15 -2.73 -11.01
N GLY A 17 -6.06 -1.96 -11.63
CA GLY A 17 -7.38 -1.65 -11.09
C GLY A 17 -7.33 -1.03 -9.69
N ARG A 18 -8.24 -1.48 -8.82
CA ARG A 18 -8.36 -0.92 -7.47
C ARG A 18 -7.18 -1.28 -6.54
N LEU A 19 -6.38 -2.29 -6.87
CA LEU A 19 -5.19 -2.64 -6.09
C LEU A 19 -4.17 -1.48 -6.05
N GLU A 20 -4.22 -0.58 -7.03
CA GLU A 20 -3.43 0.64 -7.04
C GLU A 20 -3.76 1.57 -5.87
N LEU A 21 -5.00 1.60 -5.38
CA LEU A 21 -5.39 2.39 -4.21
C LEU A 21 -4.64 1.92 -2.95
N VAL A 22 -4.52 0.59 -2.78
CA VAL A 22 -3.76 -0.02 -1.69
C VAL A 22 -2.28 0.34 -1.80
N ARG A 23 -1.69 0.24 -3.01
CA ARG A 23 -0.28 0.60 -3.23
C ARG A 23 -0.02 2.08 -2.92
N ARG A 24 -0.87 2.99 -3.41
CA ARG A 24 -0.73 4.43 -3.16
C ARG A 24 -0.88 4.77 -1.69
N PHE A 25 -1.86 4.19 -1.01
CA PHE A 25 -2.08 4.38 0.42
C PHE A 25 -0.87 3.88 1.25
N ALA A 26 -0.35 2.70 0.95
CA ALA A 26 0.79 2.13 1.65
C ALA A 26 2.10 2.90 1.37
N ASN A 27 2.22 3.58 0.24
CA ASN A 27 3.40 4.35 -0.16
C ASN A 27 3.39 5.82 0.31
N THR A 28 2.62 6.15 1.33
CA THR A 28 2.60 7.49 1.94
C THR A 28 3.77 7.79 2.87
N LEU A 29 4.60 6.80 3.19
CA LEU A 29 5.84 6.96 3.94
C LEU A 29 7.03 6.50 3.10
N ASP A 30 7.99 7.38 2.84
CA ASP A 30 9.31 7.06 2.30
C ASP A 30 10.30 6.94 3.48
N GLU A 31 10.52 5.72 3.93
CA GLU A 31 11.40 5.43 5.08
C GLU A 31 12.85 5.81 4.79
N GLU A 32 13.31 5.64 3.54
CA GLU A 32 14.69 5.95 3.15
C GLU A 32 15.03 7.43 3.31
N HIS A 33 14.07 8.31 3.01
CA HIS A 33 14.27 9.76 3.07
C HIS A 33 13.54 10.42 4.24
N GLY A 34 12.86 9.62 5.09
CA GLY A 34 12.10 10.11 6.25
C GLY A 34 10.94 11.02 5.85
N ARG A 35 10.34 10.82 4.67
CA ARG A 35 9.23 11.64 4.18
C ARG A 35 7.91 10.96 4.50
N GLU A 36 7.14 11.61 5.37
CA GLU A 36 5.78 11.21 5.72
C GLU A 36 4.78 12.13 5.00
N VAL A 37 3.81 11.57 4.29
CA VAL A 37 2.72 12.33 3.66
C VAL A 37 1.60 12.58 4.66
N LEU A 38 1.36 11.64 5.56
CA LEU A 38 0.26 11.69 6.52
C LEU A 38 0.69 12.33 7.84
N HIS A 39 1.01 13.64 7.83
CA HIS A 39 1.38 14.37 9.04
C HIS A 39 0.18 14.84 9.87
N SER A 40 -1.01 14.90 9.28
CA SER A 40 -2.19 15.48 9.93
C SER A 40 -3.49 14.86 9.41
N PRO A 41 -4.60 14.98 10.16
CA PRO A 41 -5.92 14.58 9.70
C PRO A 41 -6.33 15.25 8.36
N ALA A 42 -5.88 16.48 8.13
CA ALA A 42 -6.16 17.20 6.89
C ALA A 42 -5.50 16.54 5.67
N GLN A 43 -4.26 16.08 5.81
CA GLN A 43 -3.55 15.38 4.74
C GLN A 43 -4.14 13.98 4.49
N LEU A 44 -4.49 13.25 5.56
CA LEU A 44 -5.22 11.98 5.41
C LEU A 44 -6.54 12.21 4.66
N ARG A 45 -7.29 13.26 5.02
CA ARG A 45 -8.53 13.61 4.33
C ARG A 45 -8.30 13.89 2.84
N THR A 46 -7.27 14.67 2.51
CA THR A 46 -6.90 14.97 1.12
C THR A 46 -6.60 13.70 0.34
N LEU A 47 -5.75 12.83 0.88
CA LEU A 47 -5.43 11.55 0.25
C LEU A 47 -6.67 10.69 0.02
N LEU A 48 -7.52 10.50 1.04
CA LEU A 48 -8.71 9.65 0.91
C LEU A 48 -9.72 10.21 -0.10
N LEU A 49 -9.82 11.54 -0.23
CA LEU A 49 -10.62 12.20 -1.28
C LEU A 49 -10.03 11.96 -2.68
N GLU A 50 -8.72 12.10 -2.85
CA GLU A 50 -8.02 11.86 -4.11
C GLU A 50 -8.11 10.40 -4.55
N LEU A 51 -8.10 9.46 -3.60
CA LEU A 51 -8.31 8.04 -3.85
C LEU A 51 -9.80 7.69 -4.10
N GLY A 52 -10.72 8.64 -3.90
CA GLY A 52 -12.16 8.40 -4.04
C GLY A 52 -12.76 7.51 -2.96
N LEU A 53 -12.09 7.38 -1.81
CA LEU A 53 -12.49 6.50 -0.71
C LEU A 53 -13.46 7.16 0.27
N ILE A 54 -13.54 8.50 0.30
CA ILE A 54 -14.49 9.26 1.13
C ILE A 54 -15.17 10.37 0.34
N GLY A 55 -16.33 10.81 0.83
CA GLY A 55 -17.04 11.99 0.31
C GLY A 55 -16.53 13.31 0.95
N ARG A 56 -16.83 14.44 0.29
CA ARG A 56 -16.38 15.79 0.72
C ARG A 56 -16.82 16.18 2.13
N GLY A 57 -17.95 15.67 2.61
CA GLY A 57 -18.52 15.96 3.94
C GLY A 57 -17.92 15.17 5.09
N VAL A 58 -17.04 14.20 4.82
CA VAL A 58 -16.47 13.33 5.85
C VAL A 58 -15.43 14.10 6.65
N ARG A 59 -15.58 14.06 7.99
CA ARG A 59 -14.60 14.58 8.94
C ARG A 59 -13.56 13.52 9.25
N VAL A 60 -12.30 13.93 9.32
CA VAL A 60 -11.15 13.07 9.68
C VAL A 60 -10.56 13.58 10.99
N THR A 61 -10.26 12.69 11.91
CA THR A 61 -9.78 12.98 13.27
C THR A 61 -8.31 12.55 13.48
N GLY A 62 -7.74 12.86 14.64
CA GLY A 62 -6.42 12.36 15.03
C GLY A 62 -6.39 10.84 15.21
N ASP A 63 -7.47 10.26 15.74
CA ASP A 63 -7.59 8.80 15.90
C ASP A 63 -7.64 8.09 14.55
N ASP A 64 -8.31 8.69 13.55
CA ASP A 64 -8.29 8.17 12.19
C ASP A 64 -6.88 8.21 11.58
N LEU A 65 -6.12 9.25 11.87
CA LEU A 65 -4.73 9.34 11.41
C LEU A 65 -3.86 8.25 12.04
N ALA A 66 -4.00 7.99 13.32
CA ALA A 66 -3.28 6.90 14.00
C ALA A 66 -3.63 5.54 13.38
N ARG A 67 -4.92 5.26 13.16
CA ARG A 67 -5.39 4.04 12.49
C ARG A 67 -4.90 3.93 11.03
N ALA A 68 -4.77 5.06 10.33
CA ALA A 68 -4.21 5.08 8.98
C ALA A 68 -2.74 4.64 8.97
N HIS A 69 -1.94 5.07 9.94
CA HIS A 69 -0.55 4.63 10.08
C HIS A 69 -0.48 3.12 10.37
N GLU A 70 -1.27 2.62 11.31
CA GLU A 70 -1.34 1.18 11.64
C GLU A 70 -1.75 0.33 10.43
N LEU A 71 -2.78 0.74 9.71
CA LEU A 71 -3.23 0.07 8.49
C LEU A 71 -2.14 0.06 7.42
N ARG A 72 -1.49 1.20 7.18
CA ARG A 72 -0.37 1.31 6.24
C ARG A 72 0.75 0.33 6.55
N ASP A 73 1.17 0.31 7.82
CA ASP A 73 2.28 -0.53 8.26
C ASP A 73 1.91 -2.03 8.15
N THR A 74 0.67 -2.39 8.49
CA THR A 74 0.15 -3.75 8.31
C THR A 74 0.13 -4.15 6.83
N LEU A 75 -0.34 -3.28 5.93
CA LEU A 75 -0.34 -3.53 4.48
C LEU A 75 1.09 -3.76 3.94
N ARG A 76 2.07 -3.01 4.43
CA ARG A 76 3.49 -3.18 4.08
C ARG A 76 4.03 -4.53 4.54
N HIS A 77 3.72 -4.93 5.78
CA HIS A 77 4.12 -6.23 6.29
C HIS A 77 3.49 -7.39 5.50
N LEU A 78 2.20 -7.32 5.18
CA LEU A 78 1.56 -8.31 4.32
C LEU A 78 2.20 -8.38 2.92
N ALA A 79 2.58 -7.23 2.35
CA ALA A 79 3.26 -7.20 1.06
C ALA A 79 4.72 -7.68 1.13
N LEU A 80 5.39 -7.60 2.30
CA LEU A 80 6.68 -8.24 2.56
C LEU A 80 6.57 -9.77 2.54
N ALA A 81 5.46 -10.33 3.06
CA ALA A 81 5.20 -11.77 2.98
C ALA A 81 5.16 -12.27 1.52
N ASN A 82 4.59 -11.49 0.60
CA ASN A 82 4.62 -11.78 -0.84
C ASN A 82 6.04 -11.75 -1.44
N ASN A 83 6.97 -11.15 -0.73
CA ASN A 83 8.39 -11.10 -1.11
C ASN A 83 9.26 -12.07 -0.29
N GLY A 84 8.65 -13.04 0.40
CA GLY A 84 9.32 -14.12 1.13
C GLY A 84 9.92 -13.71 2.47
N ILE A 85 9.40 -12.66 3.11
CA ILE A 85 9.71 -12.28 4.49
C ILE A 85 8.51 -12.66 5.36
N ALA A 86 8.69 -13.60 6.28
CA ALA A 86 7.61 -14.01 7.18
C ALA A 86 7.14 -12.83 8.06
N THR A 87 5.84 -12.70 8.20
CA THR A 87 5.19 -11.68 9.02
C THR A 87 4.05 -12.31 9.81
N ASP A 88 3.77 -11.77 10.98
CA ASP A 88 2.68 -12.20 11.85
C ASP A 88 1.71 -11.02 12.05
N VAL A 89 1.05 -10.64 10.97
CA VAL A 89 0.07 -9.55 10.96
C VAL A 89 -1.21 -9.99 10.25
N ALA A 90 -2.34 -9.43 10.69
CA ALA A 90 -3.65 -9.65 10.07
C ALA A 90 -4.37 -8.32 9.85
N LEU A 91 -5.28 -8.30 8.89
CA LEU A 91 -6.23 -7.21 8.65
C LEU A 91 -7.63 -7.71 8.97
N GLU A 92 -8.37 -6.90 9.70
CA GLU A 92 -9.78 -7.14 10.00
C GLU A 92 -10.62 -5.95 9.54
N ALA A 93 -11.77 -6.23 8.93
CA ALA A 93 -12.72 -5.20 8.52
C ALA A 93 -14.14 -5.79 8.47
N THR A 94 -15.13 -4.93 8.69
CA THR A 94 -16.54 -5.28 8.47
C THR A 94 -16.94 -4.80 7.09
N LEU A 95 -17.35 -5.73 6.25
CA LEU A 95 -17.79 -5.51 4.88
C LEU A 95 -19.16 -6.13 4.65
N THR A 96 -19.95 -5.51 3.81
CA THR A 96 -21.24 -6.03 3.33
C THR A 96 -21.05 -6.70 1.99
N VAL A 97 -21.56 -7.90 1.84
CA VAL A 97 -21.68 -8.58 0.55
C VAL A 97 -23.02 -8.17 -0.08
N ARG A 98 -22.96 -7.49 -1.21
CA ARG A 98 -24.15 -7.24 -2.04
C ARG A 98 -24.13 -8.16 -3.25
N VAL A 99 -25.20 -8.89 -3.44
CA VAL A 99 -25.38 -9.81 -4.58
C VAL A 99 -26.64 -9.42 -5.32
N ASP A 100 -26.55 -9.27 -6.62
CA ASP A 100 -27.70 -9.12 -7.53
C ASP A 100 -27.65 -10.15 -8.67
N ASP A 101 -28.47 -10.01 -9.69
CA ASP A 101 -28.57 -10.96 -10.81
C ASP A 101 -27.37 -10.90 -11.77
N ARG A 102 -26.41 -9.99 -11.56
CA ARG A 102 -25.27 -9.75 -12.45
C ARG A 102 -23.94 -9.85 -11.75
N ASP A 103 -23.88 -9.49 -10.45
CA ASP A 103 -22.62 -9.34 -9.76
C ASP A 103 -22.72 -9.58 -8.25
N ALA A 104 -21.54 -9.85 -7.65
CA ALA A 104 -21.36 -9.92 -6.21
C ALA A 104 -20.20 -9.01 -5.81
N VAL A 105 -20.46 -7.99 -5.01
CA VAL A 105 -19.47 -7.01 -4.59
C VAL A 105 -19.33 -6.94 -3.09
N LEU A 106 -18.11 -6.67 -2.63
CA LEU A 106 -17.82 -6.30 -1.25
C LEU A 106 -17.87 -4.78 -1.13
N GLU A 107 -18.70 -4.28 -0.23
CA GLU A 107 -18.85 -2.85 0.01
C GLU A 107 -18.61 -2.54 1.49
N PRO A 108 -17.99 -1.38 1.83
CA PRO A 108 -17.91 -0.95 3.21
C PRO A 108 -19.32 -0.69 3.76
N SER A 109 -19.55 -1.06 5.01
CA SER A 109 -20.84 -0.84 5.67
C SER A 109 -21.13 0.63 5.94
N GLU A 110 -20.09 1.45 6.07
CA GLU A 110 -20.18 2.88 6.34
C GLU A 110 -19.48 3.69 5.25
N ARG A 111 -19.85 4.95 5.09
CA ARG A 111 -19.25 5.87 4.11
C ARG A 111 -18.42 6.98 4.80
N ASP A 112 -17.72 6.60 5.83
CA ASP A 112 -16.80 7.42 6.63
C ASP A 112 -15.34 6.95 6.48
N VAL A 113 -14.46 7.37 7.38
CA VAL A 113 -13.04 6.95 7.36
C VAL A 113 -12.88 5.47 7.68
N ALA A 114 -13.70 4.91 8.58
CA ALA A 114 -13.68 3.48 8.89
C ALA A 114 -14.10 2.65 7.67
N GLY A 115 -15.13 3.11 6.96
CA GLY A 115 -15.54 2.52 5.68
C GLY A 115 -14.46 2.59 4.61
N ALA A 116 -13.72 3.71 4.53
CA ALA A 116 -12.60 3.82 3.59
C ALA A 116 -11.48 2.80 3.88
N PHE A 117 -11.17 2.56 5.16
CA PHE A 117 -10.20 1.55 5.55
C PHE A 117 -10.71 0.14 5.29
N ALA A 118 -11.99 -0.12 5.58
CA ALA A 118 -12.63 -1.40 5.25
C ALA A 118 -12.61 -1.67 3.74
N ASP A 119 -12.79 -0.64 2.91
CA ASP A 119 -12.72 -0.76 1.45
C ASP A 119 -11.31 -1.16 0.98
N LEU A 120 -10.24 -0.58 1.55
CA LEU A 120 -8.87 -1.01 1.27
C LEU A 120 -8.64 -2.49 1.63
N VAL A 121 -9.19 -2.96 2.76
CA VAL A 121 -9.12 -4.37 3.15
C VAL A 121 -9.93 -5.25 2.18
N GLY A 122 -11.10 -4.80 1.73
CA GLY A 122 -11.90 -5.48 0.71
C GLY A 122 -11.19 -5.63 -0.62
N ILE A 123 -10.41 -4.62 -1.03
CA ILE A 123 -9.54 -4.69 -2.22
C ILE A 123 -8.46 -5.76 -2.04
N VAL A 124 -7.81 -5.82 -0.88
CA VAL A 124 -6.82 -6.87 -0.56
C VAL A 124 -7.46 -8.25 -0.63
N TYR A 125 -8.63 -8.44 -0.01
CA TYR A 125 -9.37 -9.69 -0.06
C TYR A 125 -9.66 -10.13 -1.52
N THR A 126 -10.18 -9.22 -2.33
CA THR A 126 -10.47 -9.49 -3.75
C THR A 126 -9.21 -9.87 -4.52
N ALA A 127 -8.10 -9.14 -4.29
CA ALA A 127 -6.81 -9.41 -4.91
C ALA A 127 -6.20 -10.76 -4.45
N MET A 128 -6.48 -11.20 -3.23
CA MET A 128 -6.09 -12.53 -2.75
C MET A 128 -6.92 -13.61 -3.44
N ALA A 129 -8.22 -13.40 -3.61
CA ALA A 129 -9.13 -14.35 -4.24
C ALA A 129 -8.81 -14.56 -5.73
N ASP A 130 -8.43 -13.51 -6.46
CA ASP A 130 -8.04 -13.59 -7.88
C ASP A 130 -6.54 -13.90 -8.11
N GLY A 131 -5.74 -13.94 -7.04
CA GLY A 131 -4.29 -14.23 -7.07
C GLY A 131 -3.41 -13.06 -7.48
N SER A 132 -3.95 -11.87 -7.72
CA SER A 132 -3.17 -10.67 -8.07
C SER A 132 -2.39 -10.11 -6.87
N TRP A 133 -2.87 -10.34 -5.64
CA TRP A 133 -2.21 -9.93 -4.41
C TRP A 133 -0.75 -10.38 -4.32
N THR A 134 -0.44 -11.61 -4.74
CA THR A 134 0.92 -12.18 -4.66
C THR A 134 1.97 -11.40 -5.47
N ARG A 135 1.53 -10.53 -6.39
CA ARG A 135 2.38 -9.65 -7.18
C ARG A 135 2.57 -8.27 -6.56
N LEU A 136 1.72 -7.86 -5.62
CA LEU A 136 1.94 -6.63 -4.85
C LEU A 136 2.94 -6.95 -3.73
N LYS A 137 4.15 -6.44 -3.86
CA LYS A 137 5.28 -6.74 -2.99
C LYS A 137 5.82 -5.47 -2.33
N ALA A 138 6.34 -5.60 -1.12
CA ALA A 138 7.17 -4.55 -0.53
C ALA A 138 8.65 -4.83 -0.83
N CYS A 139 9.40 -3.77 -1.08
CA CYS A 139 10.85 -3.85 -1.35
C CYS A 139 11.58 -4.51 -0.17
N ARG A 140 12.47 -5.49 -0.46
CA ARG A 140 13.23 -6.22 0.56
C ARG A 140 14.34 -5.41 1.23
N ARG A 141 14.58 -4.18 0.79
CA ARG A 141 15.62 -3.35 1.41
C ARG A 141 15.09 -2.78 2.72
N ASP A 142 15.82 -3.03 3.82
CA ASP A 142 15.46 -2.75 5.22
C ASP A 142 15.02 -1.30 5.52
N VAL A 143 15.37 -0.35 4.66
CA VAL A 143 15.07 1.08 4.82
C VAL A 143 14.20 1.62 3.67
N CYS A 144 13.48 0.73 2.98
CA CYS A 144 12.66 1.15 1.83
C CYS A 144 11.20 0.73 1.99
N HIS A 145 10.93 -0.57 2.03
CA HIS A 145 9.60 -1.20 2.14
C HIS A 145 8.54 -0.62 1.18
N TRP A 146 8.98 0.06 0.10
CA TRP A 146 8.09 0.64 -0.91
C TRP A 146 7.31 -0.45 -1.65
N LEU A 147 5.99 -0.31 -1.74
CA LEU A 147 5.15 -1.25 -2.45
C LEU A 147 5.26 -1.05 -3.96
N PHE A 148 5.41 -2.16 -4.67
CA PHE A 148 5.47 -2.21 -6.13
C PHE A 148 4.72 -3.44 -6.64
N TYR A 149 4.20 -3.36 -7.86
CA TYR A 149 3.55 -4.49 -8.51
C TYR A 149 4.55 -5.23 -9.40
N ASP A 150 4.83 -6.49 -9.08
CA ASP A 150 5.78 -7.31 -9.83
C ASP A 150 5.19 -7.77 -11.16
N ARG A 151 5.53 -7.06 -12.23
CA ARG A 151 5.13 -7.38 -13.61
C ARG A 151 6.05 -8.40 -14.28
N SER A 152 7.11 -8.87 -13.62
CA SER A 152 8.04 -9.82 -14.19
C SER A 152 7.33 -11.14 -14.51
N ARG A 153 7.77 -11.80 -15.58
CA ARG A 153 7.20 -13.08 -16.04
C ARG A 153 7.23 -14.14 -14.94
N ASN A 154 8.35 -14.22 -14.22
CA ASN A 154 8.60 -15.24 -13.20
C ASN A 154 8.23 -14.80 -11.77
N ARG A 155 7.59 -13.65 -11.60
CA ARG A 155 7.24 -13.08 -10.28
C ARG A 155 8.43 -13.02 -9.32
N SER A 156 9.64 -12.74 -9.85
CA SER A 156 10.90 -12.84 -9.12
C SER A 156 11.51 -11.49 -8.73
N ALA A 157 10.85 -10.38 -9.02
CA ALA A 157 11.31 -9.07 -8.57
C ALA A 157 11.22 -8.98 -7.04
N VAL A 158 12.32 -8.55 -6.40
CA VAL A 158 12.42 -8.40 -4.95
C VAL A 158 12.68 -6.96 -4.50
N TRP A 159 12.94 -6.07 -5.47
CA TRP A 159 13.25 -4.67 -5.28
C TRP A 159 12.26 -3.81 -6.04
N CYS A 160 11.81 -2.70 -5.44
CA CYS A 160 10.95 -1.73 -6.14
C CYS A 160 11.65 -1.16 -7.38
N GLN A 161 12.97 -1.00 -7.31
CA GLN A 161 13.83 -0.59 -8.42
C GLN A 161 15.17 -1.31 -8.36
N MET A 162 15.51 -2.07 -9.43
CA MET A 162 16.78 -2.80 -9.49
C MET A 162 17.99 -1.86 -9.55
N SER A 163 17.89 -0.77 -10.28
CA SER A 163 18.95 0.25 -10.45
C SER A 163 19.31 0.99 -9.16
N VAL A 164 18.38 1.09 -8.22
CA VAL A 164 18.55 1.77 -6.94
C VAL A 164 18.67 0.75 -5.81
N CYS A 165 17.57 0.16 -5.38
CA CYS A 165 17.53 -0.73 -4.22
C CYS A 165 18.32 -2.02 -4.44
N GLY A 166 18.21 -2.61 -5.63
CA GLY A 166 18.97 -3.82 -5.98
C GLY A 166 20.47 -3.59 -5.99
N ASN A 167 20.95 -2.55 -6.65
CA ASN A 167 22.38 -2.23 -6.73
C ASN A 167 22.97 -1.83 -5.38
N ARG A 168 22.27 -1.02 -4.57
CA ARG A 168 22.71 -0.62 -3.24
C ARG A 168 22.87 -1.84 -2.32
N THR A 169 21.93 -2.78 -2.35
CA THR A 169 22.00 -4.01 -1.55
C THR A 169 23.16 -4.90 -1.99
N LYS A 170 23.37 -5.08 -3.29
CA LYS A 170 24.50 -5.85 -3.82
C LYS A 170 25.86 -5.23 -3.43
N THR A 171 25.99 -3.91 -3.54
CA THR A 171 27.21 -3.20 -3.17
C THR A 171 27.51 -3.33 -1.68
N ARG A 172 26.47 -3.21 -0.81
CA ARG A 172 26.62 -3.41 0.65
C ARG A 172 27.09 -4.84 0.97
N ALA A 173 26.46 -5.85 0.38
CA ALA A 173 26.83 -7.23 0.56
C ALA A 173 28.24 -7.57 0.04
N TYR A 174 28.69 -6.92 -1.06
CA TYR A 174 30.05 -7.07 -1.56
C TYR A 174 31.08 -6.47 -0.61
N ARG A 175 30.84 -5.27 -0.09
CA ARG A 175 31.73 -4.61 0.88
C ARG A 175 31.85 -5.41 2.18
N ALA A 176 30.73 -5.91 2.71
CA ALA A 176 30.73 -6.72 3.94
C ALA A 176 31.48 -8.06 3.82
N ARG A 177 31.74 -8.57 2.61
CA ARG A 177 32.54 -9.79 2.39
C ARG A 177 34.03 -9.53 2.23
N ARG A 178 34.43 -8.28 2.10
CA ARG A 178 35.83 -7.88 1.87
C ARG A 178 36.49 -7.14 3.04
N GLY A 179 35.73 -6.74 4.05
CA GLY A 179 36.20 -6.18 5.32
C GLY A 179 36.14 -7.25 6.42
#